data_5e92d56b78cd1db1b79c8f59deef878c
#
_entry.id   5e92d56b78cd1db1b79c8f59deef878c
#
_cell.length_a   1.000
_cell.length_b   1.000
_cell.length_c   1.000
_cell.angle_alpha   90.00
_cell.angle_beta   90.00
_cell.angle_gamma   90.00
#
_symmetry.space_group_name_H-M   'P 1'
#
loop_
_entity.id
_entity.type
_entity.pdbx_description
1 polymer ?
#
loop_
_entity_poly.entity_id
_entity_poly.type
_entity_poly.pdbx_seq_one_letter_code
_entity_poly.pdbx_strand_id
1 'polypeptide(L)'
;MIRLMAKIDIRKLNAQKKYAGSMEFDFDAPASLIEIPFTKFSAPVKVRFDYDLYEDDAFEIRGTVSYSIEGQCSRCLKDAKQSVTGELNALFEDCKEPEDYGYQNGVVDLTRALEDAIMASMPFSLSCGESCTGLDGFTDQ
;
A
#
# COMPACT_ATOMS: atom_id res chain seq x y z
N MET A 1 0.69 -3.52 17.72
CA MET A 1 1.11 -4.43 17.21
C MET A 1 1.47 -4.39 15.83
N ILE A 2 0.63 -4.67 14.92
CA ILE A 2 0.99 -4.67 13.53
C ILE A 2 1.58 -3.36 13.11
N ARG A 3 1.12 -2.27 13.69
CA ARG A 3 1.66 -0.96 13.31
C ARG A 3 3.12 -0.80 13.57
N LEU A 4 3.68 -1.57 14.50
CA LEU A 4 5.10 -1.46 14.76
C LEU A 4 5.93 -1.92 13.57
N MET A 5 5.36 -2.77 12.73
CA MET A 5 6.08 -3.25 11.57
C MET A 5 6.21 -2.21 10.47
N ALA A 6 5.40 -1.16 10.53
CA ALA A 6 5.47 -0.10 9.54
C ALA A 6 6.40 1.03 9.95
N LYS A 7 7.19 0.84 11.00
CA LYS A 7 8.12 1.86 11.47
C LYS A 7 9.55 1.39 11.29
N ILE A 8 10.40 2.31 10.84
CA ILE A 8 11.81 2.03 10.59
C ILE A 8 12.64 2.93 11.49
N ASP A 9 13.55 2.33 12.23
CA ASP A 9 14.44 3.07 13.10
C ASP A 9 15.70 3.43 12.31
N ILE A 10 15.79 4.68 11.88
CA ILE A 10 16.90 5.16 11.07
C ILE A 10 18.21 5.13 11.85
N ARG A 11 18.17 5.42 13.17
CA ARG A 11 19.37 5.39 13.97
C ARG A 11 19.96 4.00 14.04
N LYS A 12 19.10 3.00 14.10
CA LYS A 12 19.54 1.60 14.13
C LYS A 12 20.19 1.21 12.81
N LEU A 13 19.61 1.63 11.69
CA LEU A 13 20.19 1.36 10.40
C LEU A 13 21.56 2.01 10.25
N ASN A 14 21.70 3.26 10.72
CA ASN A 14 22.98 3.94 10.70
C ASN A 14 24.00 3.22 11.57
N ALA A 15 23.60 2.80 12.76
CA ALA A 15 24.50 2.11 13.68
C ALA A 15 24.98 0.77 13.09
N GLN A 16 24.14 0.12 12.33
CA GLN A 16 24.47 -1.15 11.71
C GLN A 16 25.07 -0.97 10.31
N LYS A 17 25.22 0.27 9.87
CA LYS A 17 25.75 0.61 8.55
C LYS A 17 24.95 -0.03 7.41
N LYS A 18 23.65 -0.13 7.61
CA LYS A 18 22.74 -0.69 6.61
C LYS A 18 22.13 0.44 5.81
N TYR A 19 22.87 0.96 4.85
CA TYR A 19 22.46 2.11 4.06
C TYR A 19 21.60 1.73 2.85
N ALA A 20 21.46 0.47 2.57
CA ALA A 20 20.62 -0.01 1.49
C ALA A 20 20.20 -1.44 1.79
N GLY A 21 19.03 -1.83 1.31
CA GLY A 21 18.54 -3.18 1.53
C GLY A 21 17.13 -3.34 1.03
N SER A 22 16.52 -4.45 1.42
CA SER A 22 15.14 -4.76 1.03
C SER A 22 14.35 -5.15 2.26
N MET A 23 13.06 -4.86 2.23
CA MET A 23 12.15 -5.25 3.31
C MET A 23 10.86 -5.79 2.72
N GLU A 24 10.26 -6.73 3.47
CA GLU A 24 9.02 -7.36 3.05
C GLU A 24 8.22 -7.65 4.31
N PHE A 25 6.97 -7.26 4.34
CA PHE A 25 6.12 -7.53 5.50
C PHE A 25 4.65 -7.41 5.11
N ASP A 26 3.77 -7.86 6.02
CA ASP A 26 2.34 -7.72 5.85
C ASP A 26 1.87 -6.47 6.59
N PHE A 27 0.97 -5.73 5.96
CA PHE A 27 0.41 -4.51 6.54
C PHE A 27 -1.10 -4.69 6.67
N ASP A 28 -1.62 -4.47 7.87
CA ASP A 28 -3.04 -4.60 8.12
C ASP A 28 -3.72 -3.27 7.81
N ALA A 29 -4.09 -3.08 6.56
CA ALA A 29 -4.67 -1.84 6.10
C ALA A 29 -6.10 -1.67 6.63
N PRO A 30 -6.47 -0.44 7.02
CA PRO A 30 -7.84 -0.22 7.49
C PRO A 30 -8.84 -0.32 6.35
N ALA A 31 -9.99 -0.90 6.62
CA ALA A 31 -11.02 -1.08 5.61
C ALA A 31 -11.52 0.26 5.07
N SER A 32 -11.32 1.33 5.82
CA SER A 32 -11.75 2.65 5.39
C SER A 32 -11.02 3.16 4.15
N LEU A 33 -9.93 2.52 3.75
CA LEU A 33 -9.24 2.89 2.52
C LEU A 33 -10.01 2.46 1.28
N ILE A 34 -10.95 1.50 1.43
CA ILE A 34 -11.74 1.02 0.31
C ILE A 34 -13.02 1.83 0.25
N GLU A 35 -13.21 2.55 -0.86
CA GLU A 35 -14.43 3.33 -1.05
C GLU A 35 -15.48 2.59 -1.86
N ILE A 36 -15.15 1.41 -2.35
CA ILE A 36 -16.09 0.60 -3.12
C ILE A 36 -17.09 -0.02 -2.16
N PRO A 37 -18.40 0.16 -2.38
CA PRO A 37 -19.40 -0.39 -1.45
C PRO A 37 -19.31 -1.90 -1.29
N PHE A 38 -19.55 -2.37 -0.07
CA PHE A 38 -19.61 -3.81 0.23
C PHE A 38 -18.34 -4.57 -0.15
N THR A 39 -17.20 -3.89 -0.05
CA THR A 39 -15.92 -4.46 -0.46
C THR A 39 -14.95 -4.38 0.72
N LYS A 40 -14.13 -5.40 0.86
CA LYS A 40 -13.14 -5.46 1.95
C LYS A 40 -11.86 -6.10 1.45
N PHE A 41 -10.78 -5.93 2.23
CA PHE A 41 -9.55 -6.65 1.95
C PHE A 41 -9.75 -8.11 2.33
N SER A 42 -9.32 -9.02 1.48
CA SER A 42 -9.46 -10.45 1.76
C SER A 42 -8.30 -10.99 2.58
N ALA A 43 -7.21 -10.24 2.70
CA ALA A 43 -6.02 -10.64 3.44
C ALA A 43 -5.19 -9.38 3.71
N PRO A 44 -4.20 -9.46 4.59
CA PRO A 44 -3.31 -8.31 4.80
C PRO A 44 -2.61 -7.92 3.51
N VAL A 45 -2.27 -6.64 3.40
CA VAL A 45 -1.57 -6.11 2.24
C VAL A 45 -0.10 -6.55 2.33
N LYS A 46 0.44 -7.04 1.24
CA LYS A 46 1.84 -7.44 1.20
C LYS A 46 2.66 -6.27 0.71
N VAL A 47 3.66 -5.89 1.50
CA VAL A 47 4.51 -4.75 1.22
C VAL A 47 5.92 -5.25 0.95
N ARG A 48 6.51 -4.78 -0.13
CA ARG A 48 7.87 -5.14 -0.48
C ARG A 48 8.55 -3.93 -1.09
N PHE A 49 9.74 -3.60 -0.61
CA PHE A 49 10.47 -2.47 -1.17
C PHE A 49 11.97 -2.61 -0.95
N ASP A 50 12.72 -1.91 -1.79
CA ASP A 50 14.13 -1.69 -1.59
C ASP A 50 14.29 -0.29 -1.03
N TYR A 51 15.27 -0.10 -0.18
CA TYR A 51 15.48 1.22 0.43
C TYR A 51 16.91 1.69 0.27
N ASP A 52 17.05 3.01 0.31
CA ASP A 52 18.35 3.65 0.37
C ASP A 52 18.33 4.70 1.47
N LEU A 53 19.32 4.67 2.32
CA LEU A 53 19.49 5.67 3.38
C LEU A 53 20.66 6.54 3.00
N TYR A 54 20.39 7.83 2.81
CA TYR A 54 21.40 8.77 2.33
C TYR A 54 22.15 9.45 3.48
N GLU A 55 23.23 10.14 3.16
CA GLU A 55 24.08 10.75 4.18
C GLU A 55 23.36 11.78 5.03
N ASP A 56 22.38 12.46 4.46
CA ASP A 56 21.59 13.46 5.19
C ASP A 56 20.41 12.83 5.92
N ASP A 57 20.42 11.50 6.08
CA ASP A 57 19.38 10.73 6.74
C ASP A 57 18.06 10.73 5.97
N ALA A 58 18.06 11.13 4.72
CA ALA A 58 16.90 10.93 3.87
C ALA A 58 16.76 9.42 3.60
N PHE A 59 15.54 8.93 3.64
CA PHE A 59 15.25 7.51 3.50
C PHE A 59 14.29 7.32 2.35
N GLU A 60 14.74 6.66 1.30
CA GLU A 60 13.92 6.46 0.11
C GLU A 60 13.54 5.00 -0.03
N ILE A 61 12.28 4.75 -0.38
CA ILE A 61 11.83 3.39 -0.64
C ILE A 61 11.22 3.31 -2.03
N ARG A 62 11.38 2.14 -2.66
CA ARG A 62 10.85 1.87 -3.99
C ARG A 62 10.40 0.42 -4.02
N GLY A 63 9.15 0.19 -4.27
CA GLY A 63 8.63 -1.17 -4.29
C GLY A 63 7.17 -1.23 -4.66
N THR A 64 6.47 -2.17 -4.05
CA THR A 64 5.07 -2.41 -4.38
C THR A 64 4.27 -2.74 -3.13
N VAL A 65 2.96 -2.47 -3.24
CA VAL A 65 1.96 -2.99 -2.30
C VAL A 65 1.06 -3.89 -3.11
N SER A 66 0.79 -5.08 -2.61
CA SER A 66 -0.06 -6.04 -3.29
C SER A 66 -1.17 -6.47 -2.35
N TYR A 67 -2.39 -6.43 -2.84
CA TYR A 67 -3.53 -6.77 -2.00
C TYR A 67 -4.66 -7.35 -2.86
N SER A 68 -5.61 -7.98 -2.19
CA SER A 68 -6.81 -8.47 -2.85
C SER A 68 -8.02 -7.91 -2.14
N ILE A 69 -9.00 -7.52 -2.90
CA ILE A 69 -10.27 -7.04 -2.35
C ILE A 69 -11.36 -7.98 -2.82
N GLU A 70 -12.37 -8.13 -2.00
CA GLU A 70 -13.50 -8.99 -2.33
C GLU A 70 -14.80 -8.31 -1.94
N GLY A 71 -15.83 -8.59 -2.69
CA GLY A 71 -17.14 -7.99 -2.47
C GLY A 71 -18.06 -8.39 -3.60
N GLN A 72 -18.87 -7.44 -4.05
CA GLN A 72 -19.80 -7.69 -5.14
C GLN A 72 -19.33 -6.97 -6.40
N CYS A 73 -19.40 -7.67 -7.51
CA CYS A 73 -19.10 -7.04 -8.80
C CYS A 73 -20.10 -5.91 -9.04
N SER A 74 -19.59 -4.74 -9.42
CA SER A 74 -20.42 -3.57 -9.61
C SER A 74 -21.36 -3.70 -10.81
N ARG A 75 -21.11 -4.67 -11.68
CA ARG A 75 -21.92 -4.87 -12.87
C ARG A 75 -22.94 -5.98 -12.72
N CYS A 76 -22.55 -7.14 -12.21
CA CYS A 76 -23.45 -8.28 -12.12
C CYS A 76 -23.85 -8.64 -10.70
N LEU A 77 -23.31 -7.95 -9.71
CA LEU A 77 -23.63 -8.14 -8.30
C LEU A 77 -23.28 -9.51 -7.74
N LYS A 78 -22.54 -10.31 -8.49
CA LYS A 78 -22.06 -11.59 -8.00
C LYS A 78 -20.80 -11.36 -7.15
N ASP A 79 -20.47 -12.33 -6.34
CA ASP A 79 -19.23 -12.24 -5.56
C ASP A 79 -18.05 -12.08 -6.50
N ALA A 80 -17.17 -11.19 -6.16
CA ALA A 80 -16.00 -10.92 -6.98
C ALA A 80 -14.79 -10.69 -6.09
N LYS A 81 -13.63 -11.00 -6.62
CA LYS A 81 -12.37 -10.81 -5.95
C LYS A 81 -11.37 -10.29 -6.96
N GLN A 82 -10.60 -9.32 -6.57
CA GLN A 82 -9.65 -8.70 -7.49
C GLN A 82 -8.33 -8.48 -6.79
N SER A 83 -7.26 -8.87 -7.45
CA SER A 83 -5.91 -8.64 -6.95
C SER A 83 -5.36 -7.36 -7.56
N VAL A 84 -4.69 -6.55 -6.76
CA VAL A 84 -4.17 -5.26 -7.19
C VAL A 84 -2.73 -5.14 -6.74
N THR A 85 -1.89 -4.59 -7.58
CA THR A 85 -0.52 -4.26 -7.23
C THR A 85 -0.30 -2.79 -7.52
N GLY A 86 0.11 -2.03 -6.53
CA GLY A 86 0.37 -0.61 -6.66
C GLY A 86 1.84 -0.31 -6.46
N GLU A 87 2.29 0.81 -7.00
CA GLU A 87 3.66 1.24 -6.81
C GLU A 87 3.82 1.93 -5.47
N LEU A 88 4.92 1.64 -4.81
CA LEU A 88 5.25 2.25 -3.52
C LEU A 88 6.58 2.96 -3.67
N ASN A 89 6.51 4.27 -3.87
CA ASN A 89 7.71 5.09 -3.99
C ASN A 89 7.55 6.26 -3.04
N ALA A 90 8.50 6.44 -2.13
CA ALA A 90 8.40 7.50 -1.14
C ALA A 90 9.77 7.94 -0.69
N LEU A 91 9.89 9.21 -0.37
CA LEU A 91 11.09 9.79 0.18
C LEU A 91 10.73 10.42 1.52
N PHE A 92 11.45 10.00 2.57
CA PHE A 92 11.23 10.50 3.92
C PHE A 92 12.42 11.36 4.33
N GLU A 93 12.14 12.56 4.80
CA GLU A 93 13.18 13.52 5.17
C GLU A 93 12.95 14.05 6.56
N ASP A 94 14.05 14.21 7.30
CA ASP A 94 14.00 14.81 8.64
C ASP A 94 14.29 16.29 8.48
N CYS A 95 13.30 17.03 8.03
CA CYS A 95 13.43 18.47 7.82
C CYS A 95 12.05 19.11 7.95
N LYS A 96 12.04 20.44 7.98
CA LYS A 96 10.78 21.17 8.20
C LYS A 96 9.84 21.11 7.00
N GLU A 97 10.38 21.08 5.81
CA GLU A 97 9.57 21.10 4.60
C GLU A 97 9.96 19.95 3.67
N PRO A 98 9.61 18.72 4.03
CA PRO A 98 9.95 17.58 3.19
C PRO A 98 9.16 17.62 1.88
N GLU A 99 9.78 17.13 0.81
CA GLU A 99 9.13 17.11 -0.47
C GLU A 99 7.99 16.10 -0.52
N ASP A 100 8.14 14.99 0.19
CA ASP A 100 7.17 13.91 0.12
C ASP A 100 6.64 13.63 1.51
N TYR A 101 7.44 13.03 2.36
CA TYR A 101 7.05 12.70 3.73
C TYR A 101 8.14 13.14 4.69
N GLY A 102 7.75 13.50 5.90
CA GLY A 102 8.70 13.88 6.92
C GLY A 102 8.75 12.85 8.03
N TYR A 103 9.83 12.90 8.83
CA TYR A 103 9.92 12.06 10.01
C TYR A 103 10.72 12.80 11.08
N GLN A 104 10.59 12.35 12.31
CA GLN A 104 11.27 12.96 13.46
C GLN A 104 11.77 11.90 14.39
N ASN A 105 12.73 12.27 15.22
CA ASN A 105 13.25 11.40 16.29
C ASN A 105 13.85 10.10 15.77
N GLY A 106 14.33 10.11 14.55
CA GLY A 106 14.99 8.94 13.97
C GLY A 106 14.08 7.78 13.61
N VAL A 107 12.77 7.98 13.63
CA VAL A 107 11.83 6.91 13.31
C VAL A 107 10.96 7.31 12.13
N VAL A 108 11.02 6.53 11.06
CA VAL A 108 10.17 6.71 9.89
C VAL A 108 8.92 5.85 10.06
N ASP A 109 7.75 6.46 9.99
CA ASP A 109 6.49 5.73 10.03
C ASP A 109 5.99 5.60 8.59
N LEU A 110 5.98 4.39 8.09
CA LEU A 110 5.60 4.12 6.70
C LEU A 110 4.10 4.12 6.47
N THR A 111 3.31 4.14 7.54
CA THR A 111 1.87 3.96 7.44
C THR A 111 1.22 4.86 6.39
N ARG A 112 1.53 6.15 6.43
CA ARG A 112 0.89 7.08 5.50
C ARG A 112 1.28 6.80 4.05
N ALA A 113 2.55 6.50 3.80
CA ALA A 113 3.00 6.19 2.46
C ALA A 113 2.35 4.91 1.95
N LEU A 114 2.18 3.92 2.82
CA LEU A 114 1.51 2.68 2.46
C LEU A 114 0.04 2.93 2.14
N GLU A 115 -0.64 3.71 2.96
CA GLU A 115 -2.04 4.03 2.71
C GLU A 115 -2.21 4.81 1.43
N ASP A 116 -1.32 5.77 1.17
CA ASP A 116 -1.38 6.55 -0.05
C ASP A 116 -1.18 5.67 -1.28
N ALA A 117 -0.24 4.73 -1.21
CA ALA A 117 0.02 3.80 -2.32
C ALA A 117 -1.18 2.91 -2.59
N ILE A 118 -1.83 2.43 -1.52
CA ILE A 118 -3.02 1.61 -1.65
C ILE A 118 -4.15 2.42 -2.29
N MET A 119 -4.39 3.62 -1.79
CA MET A 119 -5.45 4.45 -2.34
C MET A 119 -5.20 4.85 -3.79
N ALA A 120 -3.95 5.12 -4.14
CA ALA A 120 -3.61 5.49 -5.50
C ALA A 120 -3.83 4.36 -6.50
N SER A 121 -3.70 3.11 -6.03
CA SER A 121 -3.88 1.93 -6.89
C SER A 121 -5.28 1.34 -6.81
N MET A 122 -6.12 1.82 -5.88
CA MET A 122 -7.44 1.26 -5.67
C MET A 122 -8.32 1.46 -6.90
N PRO A 123 -8.95 0.41 -7.42
CA PRO A 123 -9.85 0.59 -8.55
C PRO A 123 -11.11 1.34 -8.13
N PHE A 124 -11.79 1.92 -9.11
CA PHE A 124 -13.02 2.66 -8.82
C PHE A 124 -14.18 1.74 -8.50
N SER A 125 -14.13 0.51 -8.97
CA SER A 125 -15.20 -0.44 -8.73
C SER A 125 -14.61 -1.85 -8.77
N LEU A 126 -15.35 -2.78 -8.18
CA LEU A 126 -14.95 -4.18 -8.14
C LEU A 126 -15.60 -4.90 -9.33
N SER A 127 -14.82 -5.70 -10.04
CA SER A 127 -15.29 -6.42 -11.20
C SER A 127 -14.92 -7.89 -11.04
N CYS A 128 -15.77 -8.79 -11.53
CA CYS A 128 -15.47 -10.20 -11.51
C CYS A 128 -14.60 -10.62 -12.70
N GLY A 129 -14.15 -9.66 -13.49
CA GLY A 129 -13.21 -9.93 -14.57
C GLY A 129 -13.89 -10.04 -15.91
N GLU A 130 -13.16 -10.64 -16.85
CA GLU A 130 -13.66 -10.74 -18.23
C GLU A 130 -14.89 -11.62 -18.34
N SER A 131 -15.10 -12.49 -17.37
CA SER A 131 -16.27 -13.36 -17.40
C SER A 131 -17.54 -12.65 -16.94
N CYS A 132 -17.42 -11.37 -16.55
CA CYS A 132 -18.57 -10.64 -16.08
C CYS A 132 -19.53 -10.34 -17.24
N THR A 133 -20.77 -10.78 -17.11
CA THR A 133 -21.77 -10.54 -18.14
C THR A 133 -22.67 -9.35 -17.84
N GLY A 134 -22.45 -8.69 -16.73
CA GLY A 134 -23.32 -7.61 -16.32
C GLY A 134 -24.57 -8.15 -15.66
N LEU A 135 -25.56 -7.28 -15.44
CA LEU A 135 -26.78 -7.66 -14.77
C LEU A 135 -27.69 -8.32 -15.78
N ASP A 136 -27.89 -9.60 -15.60
CA ASP A 136 -28.80 -10.32 -16.45
C ASP A 136 -28.62 -10.02 -17.88
N GLY A 137 -29.29 -10.14 -18.69
CA GLY A 137 -29.13 -9.96 -20.06
C GLY A 137 -28.79 -8.59 -20.54
N PHE A 138 -28.31 -7.81 -19.70
CA PHE A 138 -27.87 -6.56 -20.18
C PHE A 138 -26.71 -6.71 -21.01
N THR A 139 -26.34 -7.36 -21.32
CA THR A 139 -25.22 -7.43 -21.94
C THR A 139 -25.03 -7.16 -23.22
N ASP A 140 -25.41 -7.04 -23.21
CA ASP A 140 -25.24 -6.94 -24.01
C ASP A 140 -24.94 -6.57 -24.50
N GLN A 141 -24.91 -6.28 -24.48
CA GLN A 141 -24.68 -5.91 -24.92
C GLN A 141 -23.94 -5.64 -25.16
#